data_2f0a38fc993908b041e8eee6c65407e2
#
_entry.id   2f0a38fc993908b041e8eee6c65407e2
#
_cell.length_a   1.000
_cell.length_b   1.000
_cell.length_c   1.000
_cell.angle_alpha   90.00
_cell.angle_beta   90.00
_cell.angle_gamma   90.00
#
_symmetry.space_group_name_H-M   'P 1'
#
loop_
_entity.id
_entity.type
_entity.pdbx_description
1 polymer ?
#
loop_
_entity_poly.entity_id
_entity_poly.type
_entity_poly.pdbx_seq_one_letter_code
_entity_poly.pdbx_strand_id
1 'polypeptide(L)'
;MSIIIFLIILGVLVMAHEAGHFVVAKLNGIRVLEFSLGMGPKLVKLKKGETVYSIRLLPIGGACMFDGEDGNVEGGGPGDEHCFNNANVWARIATVVAGPIMNFILAFVFSIIIVNFSATDLPIVVQVTEGGPAAEAGILPGDEIVSVNGEKVHLYREVQVISQLNRGEAYDLVVRRGDELIEVSFAPEYDEADGRYYMGIADRKSVV
;
A
#
# COMPACT_ATOMS: atom_id res chain seq x y z
N MET A 1 1.86 16.73 13.98
CA MET A 1 1.94 16.37 12.55
C MET A 1 1.18 15.10 12.19
N SER A 2 1.29 14.02 12.96
CA SER A 2 0.66 12.72 12.64
C SER A 2 -0.87 12.75 12.46
N ILE A 3 -1.60 13.52 13.29
CA ILE A 3 -3.07 13.62 13.20
C ILE A 3 -3.54 14.29 11.91
N ILE A 4 -2.85 15.35 11.47
CA ILE A 4 -3.19 16.07 10.24
C ILE A 4 -2.97 15.17 9.02
N ILE A 5 -1.84 14.48 8.98
CA ILE A 5 -1.52 13.52 7.91
C ILE A 5 -2.56 12.39 7.87
N PHE A 6 -2.91 11.85 9.03
CA PHE A 6 -3.96 10.83 9.15
C PHE A 6 -5.30 11.33 8.58
N LEU A 7 -5.75 12.55 8.94
CA LEU A 7 -7.00 13.11 8.44
C LEU A 7 -6.97 13.35 6.92
N ILE A 8 -5.83 13.77 6.37
CA ILE A 8 -5.66 13.92 4.91
C ILE A 8 -5.79 12.57 4.22
N ILE A 9 -5.07 11.55 4.70
CA ILE A 9 -5.10 10.20 4.12
C ILE A 9 -6.52 9.64 4.19
N LEU A 10 -7.16 9.74 5.36
CA LEU A 10 -8.54 9.30 5.55
C LEU A 10 -9.50 10.01 4.60
N GLY A 11 -9.36 11.33 4.44
CA GLY A 11 -10.17 12.13 3.52
C GLY A 11 -10.00 11.68 2.06
N VAL A 12 -8.77 11.38 1.63
CA VAL A 12 -8.49 10.86 0.28
C VAL A 12 -9.11 9.49 0.07
N LEU A 13 -8.98 8.58 1.05
CA LEU A 13 -9.58 7.24 0.98
C LEU A 13 -11.10 7.29 0.89
N VAL A 14 -11.73 8.11 1.73
CA VAL A 14 -13.19 8.28 1.72
C VAL A 14 -13.65 8.92 0.41
N MET A 15 -12.97 9.96 -0.05
CA MET A 15 -13.33 10.62 -1.32
C MET A 15 -13.21 9.66 -2.51
N ALA A 16 -12.18 8.84 -2.56
CA ALA A 16 -12.03 7.82 -3.60
C ALA A 16 -13.16 6.78 -3.55
N HIS A 17 -13.51 6.34 -2.35
CA HIS A 17 -14.63 5.43 -2.10
C HIS A 17 -15.96 5.99 -2.65
N GLU A 18 -16.32 7.20 -2.22
CA GLU A 18 -17.55 7.87 -2.66
C GLU A 18 -17.54 8.15 -4.17
N ALA A 19 -16.35 8.51 -4.73
CA ALA A 19 -16.21 8.69 -6.15
C ALA A 19 -16.45 7.41 -6.95
N GLY A 20 -16.10 6.25 -6.40
CA GLY A 20 -16.44 4.95 -6.97
C GLY A 20 -17.94 4.76 -7.14
N HIS A 21 -18.69 4.97 -6.08
CA HIS A 21 -20.16 4.93 -6.11
C HIS A 21 -20.74 5.92 -7.11
N PHE A 22 -20.26 7.17 -7.07
CA PHE A 22 -20.71 8.24 -7.94
C PHE A 22 -20.52 7.92 -9.42
N VAL A 23 -19.31 7.51 -9.81
CA VAL A 23 -18.98 7.23 -11.22
C VAL A 23 -19.82 6.07 -11.75
N VAL A 24 -19.90 4.96 -11.00
CA VAL A 24 -20.64 3.78 -11.46
C VAL A 24 -22.15 4.03 -11.48
N ALA A 25 -22.70 4.78 -10.52
CA ALA A 25 -24.10 5.21 -10.54
C ALA A 25 -24.41 6.00 -11.81
N LYS A 26 -23.60 7.03 -12.12
CA LYS A 26 -23.77 7.86 -13.32
C LYS A 26 -23.65 7.07 -14.63
N LEU A 27 -22.71 6.12 -14.70
CA LEU A 27 -22.54 5.24 -15.87
C LEU A 27 -23.75 4.32 -16.09
N ASN A 28 -24.45 3.94 -15.02
CA ASN A 28 -25.66 3.12 -15.08
C ASN A 28 -26.95 3.94 -15.13
N GLY A 29 -26.87 5.27 -15.30
CA GLY A 29 -28.05 6.13 -15.41
C GLY A 29 -28.76 6.38 -14.08
N ILE A 30 -28.19 5.98 -12.95
CA ILE A 30 -28.75 6.23 -11.61
C ILE A 30 -28.56 7.69 -11.25
N ARG A 31 -29.64 8.36 -10.82
CA ARG A 31 -29.61 9.76 -10.43
C ARG A 31 -28.92 9.91 -9.08
N VAL A 32 -27.87 10.76 -9.05
CA VAL A 32 -27.15 11.13 -7.85
C VAL A 32 -27.63 12.52 -7.42
N LEU A 33 -28.28 12.60 -6.27
CA LEU A 33 -28.80 13.86 -5.72
C LEU A 33 -27.69 14.70 -5.11
N GLU A 34 -26.82 14.08 -4.32
CA GLU A 34 -25.73 14.78 -3.65
C GLU A 34 -24.44 13.93 -3.66
N PHE A 35 -23.33 14.60 -3.92
CA PHE A 35 -21.98 14.09 -3.70
C PHE A 35 -21.29 15.03 -2.70
N SER A 36 -21.00 14.53 -1.49
CA SER A 36 -20.45 15.36 -0.42
C SER A 36 -19.15 14.82 0.14
N LEU A 37 -18.24 15.75 0.43
CA LEU A 37 -17.03 15.49 1.20
C LEU A 37 -17.20 15.98 2.62
N GLY A 38 -16.99 15.09 3.59
CA GLY A 38 -17.11 15.38 5.01
C GLY A 38 -18.50 15.19 5.58
N MET A 39 -18.64 15.48 6.86
CA MET A 39 -19.89 15.39 7.64
C MET A 39 -20.28 16.73 8.27
N GLY A 40 -21.53 16.84 8.72
CA GLY A 40 -22.05 18.05 9.39
C GLY A 40 -22.63 19.08 8.45
N PRO A 41 -22.72 20.35 8.86
CA PRO A 41 -23.31 21.42 8.05
C PRO A 41 -22.50 21.69 6.78
N LYS A 42 -23.21 22.02 5.68
CA LYS A 42 -22.61 22.33 4.38
C LYS A 42 -21.94 23.71 4.46
N LEU A 43 -20.64 23.77 4.14
CA LEU A 43 -19.87 25.00 4.04
C LEU A 43 -19.97 25.58 2.62
N VAL A 44 -19.82 24.69 1.63
CA VAL A 44 -19.88 25.05 0.20
C VAL A 44 -20.90 24.14 -0.47
N LYS A 45 -21.71 24.70 -1.37
CA LYS A 45 -22.71 23.99 -2.15
C LYS A 45 -22.66 24.48 -3.59
N LEU A 46 -22.45 23.57 -4.53
CA LEU A 46 -22.47 23.85 -5.97
C LEU A 46 -23.42 22.86 -6.64
N LYS A 47 -24.46 23.37 -7.31
CA LYS A 47 -25.35 22.52 -8.12
C LYS A 47 -24.88 22.50 -9.57
N LYS A 48 -24.62 21.29 -10.09
CA LYS A 48 -24.27 21.08 -11.51
C LYS A 48 -25.18 19.97 -12.06
N GLY A 49 -26.09 20.36 -12.96
CA GLY A 49 -27.13 19.47 -13.46
C GLY A 49 -28.08 19.06 -12.34
N GLU A 50 -28.29 17.79 -12.18
CA GLU A 50 -29.16 17.20 -11.14
C GLU A 50 -28.43 16.95 -9.81
N THR A 51 -27.09 16.97 -9.80
CA THR A 51 -26.27 16.64 -8.63
C THR A 51 -25.83 17.89 -7.89
N VAL A 52 -25.94 17.86 -6.58
CA VAL A 52 -25.38 18.85 -5.66
C VAL A 52 -24.04 18.37 -5.15
N TYR A 53 -22.98 19.12 -5.42
CA TYR A 53 -21.65 18.89 -4.85
C TYR A 53 -21.50 19.74 -3.60
N SER A 54 -21.11 19.13 -2.46
CA SER A 54 -20.97 19.88 -1.23
C SER A 54 -19.70 19.52 -0.45
N ILE A 55 -19.15 20.51 0.25
CA ILE A 55 -18.08 20.35 1.23
C ILE A 55 -18.70 20.67 2.58
N ARG A 56 -18.50 19.76 3.54
CA ARG A 56 -19.05 19.86 4.90
C ARG A 56 -17.97 20.21 5.92
N LEU A 57 -18.39 20.65 7.09
CA LEU A 57 -17.49 21.21 8.12
C LEU A 57 -16.44 20.23 8.64
N LEU A 58 -16.82 19.00 8.89
CA LEU A 58 -15.92 17.98 9.41
C LEU A 58 -15.28 17.21 8.24
N PRO A 59 -13.96 17.20 8.10
CA PRO A 59 -13.29 16.52 6.99
C PRO A 59 -13.21 15.00 7.20
N ILE A 60 -14.23 14.42 7.81
CA ILE A 60 -14.34 12.99 8.12
C ILE A 60 -15.57 12.46 7.42
N GLY A 61 -15.41 11.38 6.64
CA GLY A 61 -16.52 10.80 5.91
C GLY A 61 -16.83 11.51 4.59
N GLY A 62 -17.83 11.00 3.92
CA GLY A 62 -18.43 11.52 2.70
C GLY A 62 -19.80 10.91 2.53
N ALA A 63 -20.53 11.31 1.50
CA ALA A 63 -21.78 10.68 1.12
C ALA A 63 -22.06 10.85 -0.37
N CYS A 64 -22.50 9.77 -0.99
CA CYS A 64 -23.08 9.75 -2.33
C CYS A 64 -24.55 9.37 -2.18
N MET A 65 -25.47 10.33 -2.28
CA MET A 65 -26.91 10.11 -2.09
C MET A 65 -27.57 9.83 -3.44
N PHE A 66 -28.25 8.71 -3.52
CA PHE A 66 -29.00 8.33 -4.72
C PHE A 66 -30.47 8.66 -4.58
N ASP A 67 -31.11 9.02 -5.70
CA ASP A 67 -32.55 9.23 -5.74
C ASP A 67 -33.29 7.91 -5.48
N GLY A 68 -34.23 7.93 -4.57
CA GLY A 68 -35.06 6.76 -4.20
C GLY A 68 -34.38 5.73 -3.30
N GLU A 69 -33.18 5.97 -2.80
CA GLU A 69 -32.48 5.05 -1.89
C GLU A 69 -33.26 4.90 -0.55
N ASP A 70 -33.71 6.02 0.02
CA ASP A 70 -34.46 6.06 1.28
C ASP A 70 -35.97 5.93 1.08
N GLY A 71 -36.43 5.54 -0.10
CA GLY A 71 -37.84 5.47 -0.46
C GLY A 71 -38.44 6.81 -0.87
N ASN A 72 -37.74 7.92 -0.72
CA ASN A 72 -38.15 9.25 -1.16
C ASN A 72 -37.60 9.53 -2.56
N VAL A 73 -38.49 9.78 -3.52
CA VAL A 73 -38.14 10.12 -4.90
C VAL A 73 -38.22 11.62 -5.07
N GLU A 74 -37.08 12.30 -5.26
CA GLU A 74 -37.04 13.77 -5.39
C GLU A 74 -37.09 14.23 -6.87
N GLY A 75 -36.70 13.38 -7.80
CA GLY A 75 -36.48 13.77 -9.20
C GLY A 75 -37.40 13.13 -10.22
N GLY A 76 -38.20 12.15 -9.86
CA GLY A 76 -39.09 11.44 -10.79
C GLY A 76 -40.34 10.88 -10.14
N GLY A 77 -41.28 10.38 -10.97
CA GLY A 77 -42.50 9.73 -10.49
C GLY A 77 -42.29 8.27 -10.07
N PRO A 78 -43.35 7.61 -9.59
CA PRO A 78 -43.30 6.18 -9.33
C PRO A 78 -42.90 5.40 -10.56
N GLY A 79 -41.85 4.57 -10.45
CA GLY A 79 -41.33 3.75 -11.58
C GLY A 79 -40.24 4.41 -12.43
N ASP A 80 -39.71 5.57 -12.03
CA ASP A 80 -38.58 6.21 -12.71
C ASP A 80 -37.35 5.29 -12.66
N GLU A 81 -36.84 4.86 -13.84
CA GLU A 81 -35.71 3.96 -14.00
C GLU A 81 -34.37 4.59 -13.49
N HIS A 82 -34.32 5.91 -13.36
CA HIS A 82 -33.17 6.62 -12.81
C HIS A 82 -33.10 6.59 -11.28
N CYS A 83 -34.15 6.13 -10.59
CA CYS A 83 -34.13 5.91 -9.16
C CYS A 83 -33.33 4.64 -8.83
N PHE A 84 -32.52 4.69 -7.78
CA PHE A 84 -31.68 3.59 -7.32
C PHE A 84 -32.49 2.28 -7.12
N ASN A 85 -33.63 2.37 -6.45
CA ASN A 85 -34.47 1.19 -6.17
C ASN A 85 -35.14 0.58 -7.40
N ASN A 86 -35.35 1.35 -8.46
CA ASN A 86 -35.94 0.90 -9.73
C ASN A 86 -34.91 0.47 -10.76
N ALA A 87 -33.63 0.84 -10.55
CA ALA A 87 -32.54 0.47 -11.43
C ALA A 87 -32.32 -1.06 -11.46
N ASN A 88 -31.74 -1.55 -12.54
CA ASN A 88 -31.39 -2.95 -12.69
C ASN A 88 -30.55 -3.45 -11.49
N VAL A 89 -30.85 -4.68 -11.04
CA VAL A 89 -30.19 -5.29 -9.87
C VAL A 89 -28.66 -5.28 -10.02
N TRP A 90 -28.13 -5.58 -11.23
CA TRP A 90 -26.70 -5.57 -11.49
C TRP A 90 -26.10 -4.17 -11.42
N ALA A 91 -26.84 -3.15 -11.88
CA ALA A 91 -26.42 -1.75 -11.74
C ALA A 91 -26.34 -1.31 -10.27
N ARG A 92 -27.29 -1.73 -9.45
CA ARG A 92 -27.29 -1.47 -8.00
C ARG A 92 -26.10 -2.16 -7.31
N ILE A 93 -25.89 -3.46 -7.61
CA ILE A 93 -24.76 -4.21 -7.06
C ILE A 93 -23.43 -3.56 -7.49
N ALA A 94 -23.28 -3.25 -8.78
CA ALA A 94 -22.08 -2.60 -9.30
C ALA A 94 -21.83 -1.25 -8.60
N THR A 95 -22.87 -0.45 -8.41
CA THR A 95 -22.78 0.85 -7.71
C THR A 95 -22.33 0.68 -6.26
N VAL A 96 -22.90 -0.27 -5.52
CA VAL A 96 -22.52 -0.51 -4.10
C VAL A 96 -21.10 -1.06 -3.99
N VAL A 97 -20.70 -1.97 -4.87
CA VAL A 97 -19.37 -2.60 -4.84
C VAL A 97 -18.27 -1.65 -5.35
N ALA A 98 -18.63 -0.64 -6.14
CA ALA A 98 -17.68 0.30 -6.74
C ALA A 98 -16.86 1.09 -5.71
N GLY A 99 -17.44 1.46 -4.56
CA GLY A 99 -16.72 2.14 -3.50
C GLY A 99 -15.51 1.34 -2.99
N PRO A 100 -15.73 0.14 -2.43
CA PRO A 100 -14.62 -0.74 -2.04
C PRO A 100 -13.62 -1.01 -3.16
N ILE A 101 -14.08 -1.28 -4.38
CA ILE A 101 -13.18 -1.51 -5.54
C ILE A 101 -12.28 -0.30 -5.79
N MET A 102 -12.80 0.93 -5.71
CA MET A 102 -12.01 2.13 -5.90
C MET A 102 -10.90 2.25 -4.86
N ASN A 103 -11.16 1.86 -3.61
CA ASN A 103 -10.13 1.82 -2.57
C ASN A 103 -9.03 0.78 -2.87
N PHE A 104 -9.39 -0.39 -3.41
CA PHE A 104 -8.39 -1.38 -3.86
C PHE A 104 -7.54 -0.86 -5.01
N ILE A 105 -8.17 -0.19 -5.99
CA ILE A 105 -7.44 0.45 -7.10
C ILE A 105 -6.47 1.51 -6.56
N LEU A 106 -6.93 2.36 -5.65
CA LEU A 106 -6.11 3.39 -5.02
C LEU A 106 -4.93 2.79 -4.24
N ALA A 107 -5.18 1.75 -3.46
CA ALA A 107 -4.15 1.03 -2.72
C ALA A 107 -3.11 0.41 -3.66
N PHE A 108 -3.54 -0.17 -4.78
CA PHE A 108 -2.66 -0.72 -5.81
C PHE A 108 -1.78 0.36 -6.46
N VAL A 109 -2.38 1.50 -6.82
CA VAL A 109 -1.64 2.64 -7.38
C VAL A 109 -0.60 3.17 -6.39
N PHE A 110 -0.99 3.35 -5.12
CA PHE A 110 -0.03 3.78 -4.09
C PHE A 110 1.07 2.75 -3.86
N SER A 111 0.77 1.45 -3.91
CA SER A 111 1.78 0.40 -3.79
C SER A 111 2.82 0.49 -4.91
N ILE A 112 2.39 0.71 -6.15
CA ILE A 112 3.31 0.92 -7.28
C ILE A 112 4.17 2.17 -7.04
N ILE A 113 3.56 3.28 -6.62
CA ILE A 113 4.28 4.52 -6.33
C ILE A 113 5.31 4.28 -5.24
N ILE A 114 4.93 3.67 -4.12
CA ILE A 114 5.82 3.38 -2.99
C ILE A 114 6.99 2.49 -3.44
N VAL A 115 6.71 1.42 -4.19
CA VAL A 115 7.76 0.52 -4.69
C VAL A 115 8.73 1.24 -5.62
N ASN A 116 8.25 2.14 -6.48
CA ASN A 116 9.12 2.91 -7.38
C ASN A 116 9.97 3.98 -6.66
N PHE A 117 9.43 4.57 -5.58
CA PHE A 117 10.15 5.61 -4.82
C PHE A 117 10.91 5.07 -3.61
N SER A 118 10.51 3.92 -3.06
CA SER A 118 11.31 3.22 -2.07
C SER A 118 12.45 2.54 -2.80
N ALA A 119 13.68 2.89 -2.46
CA ALA A 119 14.84 2.13 -2.93
C ALA A 119 14.54 0.65 -2.68
N THR A 120 14.58 -0.14 -3.74
CA THR A 120 14.40 -1.59 -3.68
C THR A 120 15.32 -2.13 -2.59
N ASP A 121 14.77 -2.96 -1.70
CA ASP A 121 15.52 -3.72 -0.69
C ASP A 121 16.40 -4.78 -1.39
N LEU A 122 17.24 -4.30 -2.35
CA LEU A 122 18.17 -5.19 -3.05
C LEU A 122 19.12 -5.81 -2.02
N PRO A 123 19.47 -7.08 -2.18
CA PRO A 123 20.35 -7.78 -1.26
C PRO A 123 21.82 -7.37 -1.48
N ILE A 124 22.08 -6.05 -1.44
CA ILE A 124 23.42 -5.47 -1.58
C ILE A 124 24.00 -5.20 -0.20
N VAL A 125 25.19 -5.70 0.02
CA VAL A 125 25.99 -5.44 1.23
C VAL A 125 26.44 -3.98 1.20
N VAL A 126 25.95 -3.18 2.13
CA VAL A 126 26.32 -1.76 2.24
C VAL A 126 27.55 -1.58 3.12
N GLN A 127 27.60 -2.34 4.20
CA GLN A 127 28.70 -2.28 5.16
C GLN A 127 29.04 -3.69 5.64
N VAL A 128 30.31 -3.94 5.87
CA VAL A 128 30.85 -5.15 6.48
C VAL A 128 31.54 -4.77 7.78
N THR A 129 31.25 -5.49 8.86
CA THR A 129 31.87 -5.28 10.17
C THR A 129 33.35 -5.66 10.08
N GLU A 130 34.25 -4.72 10.39
CA GLU A 130 35.69 -4.99 10.41
C GLU A 130 36.04 -6.11 11.42
N GLY A 131 36.78 -7.11 10.96
CA GLY A 131 37.11 -8.28 11.76
C GLY A 131 35.93 -9.24 12.02
N GLY A 132 34.75 -9.00 11.43
CA GLY A 132 33.62 -9.89 11.54
C GLY A 132 33.65 -11.04 10.52
N PRO A 133 32.79 -12.07 10.70
CA PRO A 133 32.80 -13.29 9.91
C PRO A 133 32.76 -13.06 8.40
N ALA A 134 31.90 -12.15 7.93
CA ALA A 134 31.79 -11.84 6.52
C ALA A 134 33.04 -11.14 5.94
N ALA A 135 33.71 -10.27 6.75
CA ALA A 135 34.92 -9.60 6.35
C ALA A 135 36.08 -10.59 6.17
N GLU A 136 36.24 -11.53 7.12
CA GLU A 136 37.24 -12.57 7.08
C GLU A 136 37.01 -13.52 5.91
N ALA A 137 35.75 -13.76 5.54
CA ALA A 137 35.38 -14.55 4.38
C ALA A 137 35.57 -13.82 3.04
N GLY A 138 35.93 -12.51 3.06
CA GLY A 138 36.21 -11.74 1.87
C GLY A 138 35.01 -11.08 1.21
N ILE A 139 33.88 -10.95 1.90
CA ILE A 139 32.72 -10.17 1.46
C ILE A 139 33.08 -8.68 1.55
N LEU A 140 32.71 -7.92 0.53
CA LEU A 140 33.01 -6.49 0.42
C LEU A 140 31.72 -5.67 0.31
N PRO A 141 31.76 -4.40 0.74
CA PRO A 141 30.68 -3.47 0.41
C PRO A 141 30.47 -3.37 -1.10
N GLY A 142 29.22 -3.42 -1.54
CA GLY A 142 28.82 -3.43 -2.93
C GLY A 142 28.55 -4.83 -3.51
N ASP A 143 28.88 -5.90 -2.80
CA ASP A 143 28.50 -7.25 -3.22
C ASP A 143 26.99 -7.43 -3.18
N GLU A 144 26.42 -8.05 -4.21
CA GLU A 144 25.02 -8.45 -4.27
C GLU A 144 24.89 -9.92 -3.86
N ILE A 145 24.12 -10.19 -2.81
CA ILE A 145 23.88 -11.57 -2.36
C ILE A 145 22.87 -12.23 -3.30
N VAL A 146 23.31 -13.26 -4.02
CA VAL A 146 22.50 -14.00 -5.00
C VAL A 146 21.77 -15.18 -4.36
N SER A 147 22.47 -15.89 -3.47
CA SER A 147 21.89 -17.01 -2.73
C SER A 147 22.52 -17.18 -1.36
N VAL A 148 21.78 -17.79 -0.45
CA VAL A 148 22.20 -18.19 0.90
C VAL A 148 21.78 -19.63 1.09
N ASN A 149 22.75 -20.51 1.45
CA ASN A 149 22.52 -21.95 1.68
C ASN A 149 21.81 -22.64 0.49
N GLY A 150 22.14 -22.23 -0.75
CA GLY A 150 21.53 -22.76 -1.97
C GLY A 150 20.16 -22.17 -2.35
N GLU A 151 19.53 -21.36 -1.48
CA GLU A 151 18.27 -20.66 -1.78
C GLU A 151 18.55 -19.29 -2.41
N LYS A 152 17.89 -18.99 -3.54
CA LYS A 152 18.02 -17.68 -4.19
C LYS A 152 17.37 -16.59 -3.35
N VAL A 153 18.06 -15.46 -3.27
CA VAL A 153 17.63 -14.27 -2.53
C VAL A 153 17.34 -13.14 -3.52
N HIS A 154 16.22 -12.48 -3.33
CA HIS A 154 15.79 -11.34 -4.14
C HIS A 154 15.71 -10.04 -3.34
N LEU A 155 15.53 -10.15 -2.04
CA LEU A 155 15.41 -9.02 -1.12
C LEU A 155 16.37 -9.21 0.06
N TYR A 156 16.98 -8.13 0.54
CA TYR A 156 17.83 -8.17 1.73
C TYR A 156 17.08 -8.69 2.97
N ARG A 157 15.79 -8.45 3.04
CA ARG A 157 14.93 -8.93 4.12
C ARG A 157 14.90 -10.46 4.22
N GLU A 158 15.06 -11.17 3.10
CA GLU A 158 15.17 -12.64 3.09
C GLU A 158 16.47 -13.08 3.77
N VAL A 159 17.57 -12.36 3.50
CA VAL A 159 18.87 -12.60 4.18
C VAL A 159 18.73 -12.37 5.70
N GLN A 160 18.01 -11.31 6.11
CA GLN A 160 17.77 -11.04 7.54
C GLN A 160 16.97 -12.17 8.20
N VAL A 161 15.92 -12.68 7.53
CA VAL A 161 15.13 -13.80 8.08
C VAL A 161 15.96 -15.06 8.21
N ILE A 162 16.77 -15.39 7.19
CA ILE A 162 17.68 -16.56 7.23
C ILE A 162 18.69 -16.38 8.38
N SER A 163 19.23 -15.18 8.56
CA SER A 163 20.15 -14.87 9.65
C SER A 163 19.51 -15.04 11.04
N GLN A 164 18.27 -14.55 11.20
CA GLN A 164 17.55 -14.68 12.48
C GLN A 164 17.18 -16.13 12.85
N LEU A 165 16.96 -16.96 11.84
CA LEU A 165 16.62 -18.37 12.04
C LEU A 165 17.84 -19.26 12.22
N ASN A 166 19.03 -18.80 11.86
CA ASN A 166 20.28 -19.54 11.98
C ASN A 166 20.66 -19.70 13.47
N ARG A 167 21.09 -20.91 13.83
CA ARG A 167 21.47 -21.26 15.20
C ARG A 167 22.99 -21.56 15.34
N GLY A 168 23.81 -20.89 14.54
CA GLY A 168 25.27 -21.08 14.52
C GLY A 168 25.74 -22.01 13.40
N GLU A 169 24.87 -22.36 12.45
CA GLU A 169 25.25 -23.13 11.29
C GLU A 169 26.03 -22.23 10.30
N ALA A 170 26.99 -22.82 9.58
CA ALA A 170 27.73 -22.10 8.57
C ALA A 170 26.81 -21.60 7.44
N TYR A 171 27.18 -20.47 6.86
CA TYR A 171 26.52 -19.92 5.68
C TYR A 171 27.32 -20.25 4.44
N ASP A 172 26.64 -20.72 3.40
CA ASP A 172 27.15 -20.82 2.04
C ASP A 172 26.49 -19.72 1.23
N LEU A 173 27.22 -18.64 0.95
CA LEU A 173 26.75 -17.52 0.17
C LEU A 173 27.33 -17.55 -1.23
N VAL A 174 26.49 -17.18 -2.20
CA VAL A 174 26.96 -16.78 -3.52
C VAL A 174 26.72 -15.28 -3.63
N VAL A 175 27.80 -14.52 -3.84
CA VAL A 175 27.72 -13.07 -4.03
C VAL A 175 28.15 -12.72 -5.46
N ARG A 176 27.55 -11.68 -6.00
CA ARG A 176 27.93 -11.10 -7.28
C ARG A 176 28.75 -9.83 -7.04
N ARG A 177 29.98 -9.82 -7.56
CA ARG A 177 30.87 -8.67 -7.54
C ARG A 177 31.18 -8.24 -8.99
N GLY A 178 30.51 -7.20 -9.45
CA GLY A 178 30.51 -6.87 -10.89
C GLY A 178 29.84 -7.97 -11.71
N ASP A 179 30.60 -8.59 -12.61
CA ASP A 179 30.11 -9.70 -13.44
C ASP A 179 30.50 -11.09 -12.92
N GLU A 180 31.23 -11.17 -11.80
CA GLU A 180 31.74 -12.43 -11.26
C GLU A 180 30.81 -12.93 -10.11
N LEU A 181 30.60 -14.25 -10.09
CA LEU A 181 29.97 -14.95 -8.97
C LEU A 181 31.05 -15.54 -8.09
N ILE A 182 31.02 -15.22 -6.81
CA ILE A 182 31.99 -15.65 -5.81
C ILE A 182 31.24 -16.48 -4.76
N GLU A 183 31.69 -17.69 -4.54
CA GLU A 183 31.17 -18.55 -3.48
C GLU A 183 31.99 -18.34 -2.22
N VAL A 184 31.32 -18.11 -1.10
CA VAL A 184 31.96 -17.84 0.21
C VAL A 184 31.24 -18.66 1.26
N SER A 185 32.01 -19.36 2.08
CA SER A 185 31.46 -20.11 3.22
C SER A 185 32.11 -19.65 4.51
N PHE A 186 31.29 -19.37 5.54
CA PHE A 186 31.77 -18.95 6.86
C PHE A 186 30.76 -19.27 7.96
N ALA A 187 31.24 -19.42 9.18
CA ALA A 187 30.39 -19.57 10.35
C ALA A 187 30.03 -18.20 10.94
N PRO A 188 28.77 -17.97 11.38
CA PRO A 188 28.41 -16.76 12.09
C PRO A 188 29.09 -16.68 13.44
N GLU A 189 29.23 -15.47 13.97
CA GLU A 189 29.71 -15.22 15.32
C GLU A 189 28.51 -14.98 16.26
N TYR A 190 28.63 -15.44 17.51
CA TYR A 190 27.61 -15.22 18.51
C TYR A 190 27.83 -13.90 19.23
N ASP A 191 26.85 -13.00 19.18
CA ASP A 191 26.87 -11.76 19.92
C ASP A 191 26.18 -11.96 21.27
N GLU A 192 26.97 -11.90 22.35
CA GLU A 192 26.48 -12.05 23.72
C GLU A 192 25.57 -10.90 24.16
N ALA A 193 25.77 -9.69 23.62
CA ALA A 193 24.98 -8.52 23.99
C ALA A 193 23.55 -8.60 23.42
N ASP A 194 23.43 -9.05 22.16
CA ASP A 194 22.16 -9.20 21.45
C ASP A 194 21.56 -10.60 21.59
N GLY A 195 22.33 -11.58 22.09
CA GLY A 195 21.90 -12.98 22.27
C GLY A 195 21.59 -13.70 20.96
N ARG A 196 22.26 -13.34 19.87
CA ARG A 196 22.01 -13.88 18.52
C ARG A 196 23.28 -14.07 17.72
N TYR A 197 23.19 -14.96 16.73
CA TYR A 197 24.23 -15.10 15.74
C TYR A 197 24.15 -14.01 14.68
N TYR A 198 25.29 -13.48 14.22
CA TYR A 198 25.35 -12.46 13.18
C TYR A 198 26.38 -12.78 12.10
N MET A 199 26.12 -12.32 10.89
CA MET A 199 27.01 -12.51 9.72
C MET A 199 28.09 -11.43 9.64
N GLY A 200 27.89 -10.28 10.24
CA GLY A 200 28.77 -9.11 10.09
C GLY A 200 28.52 -8.29 8.84
N ILE A 201 27.32 -8.35 8.26
CA ILE A 201 26.90 -7.52 7.12
C ILE A 201 25.74 -6.63 7.50
N ALA A 202 25.72 -5.43 6.92
CA ALA A 202 24.61 -4.48 7.12
C ALA A 202 24.05 -3.99 5.77
N ASP A 203 22.76 -3.69 5.76
CA ASP A 203 22.08 -3.04 4.65
C ASP A 203 22.03 -1.51 4.81
N ARG A 204 21.45 -0.85 3.83
CA ARG A 204 21.28 0.61 3.81
C ARG A 204 20.41 1.15 4.96
N LYS A 205 19.54 0.32 5.55
CA LYS A 205 18.63 0.73 6.64
C LYS A 205 19.22 0.49 8.03
N SER A 206 20.20 -0.40 8.13
CA SER A 206 20.88 -0.73 9.39
C SER A 206 21.97 0.29 9.76
N VAL A 207 22.27 1.24 8.87
CA VAL A 207 23.38 2.23 9.01
C VAL A 207 22.85 3.63 9.42
N VAL A 208 21.55 3.78 9.77
CA VAL A 208 20.94 5.06 10.20
C VAL A 208 20.67 5.08 11.67
#